data_1e4fcc236e61a029c785b1ac613f2f70
#
_entry.id   1e4fcc236e61a029c785b1ac613f2f70
#
_cell.length_a   1.000
_cell.length_b   1.000
_cell.length_c   1.000
_cell.angle_alpha   90.00
_cell.angle_beta   90.00
_cell.angle_gamma   90.00
#
_symmetry.space_group_name_H-M   'P 1'
#
loop_
_entity.id
_entity.type
_entity.pdbx_description
1 polymer ?
#
loop_
_entity_poly.entity_id
_entity_poly.type
_entity_poly.pdbx_seq_one_letter_code
_entity_poly.pdbx_strand_id
1 'polypeptide(L)' 'MEGECLKGDLRDLLEQLPDLQRKVLRMRYGMNGEDPMSLTGIGRIIGISRDRVRNLERDGLAGLRRLSHQVEAYVAC' A
#
# COMPACT_ATOMS: atom_id res chain seq x y z
N MET A 1 25.30 -8.35 -1.23
CA MET A 1 25.09 -6.97 -1.41
C MET A 1 24.11 -6.39 -0.43
N GLU A 2 24.62 -5.56 0.40
CA GLU A 2 23.79 -5.02 1.46
C GLU A 2 22.69 -4.13 0.92
N GLY A 3 22.87 -3.58 -0.25
CA GLY A 3 21.84 -2.76 -0.85
C GLY A 3 20.56 -3.52 -1.08
N GLU A 4 20.66 -4.80 -1.38
CA GLU A 4 19.48 -5.61 -1.61
C GLU A 4 18.68 -5.81 -0.36
N CYS A 5 19.33 -5.90 0.76
CA CYS A 5 18.61 -6.10 2.01
C CYS A 5 17.66 -4.97 2.31
N LEU A 6 17.90 -3.81 1.75
CA LEU A 6 17.09 -2.62 2.00
C LEU A 6 16.06 -2.39 0.92
N LYS A 7 15.94 -3.30 -0.01
CA LYS A 7 15.04 -3.12 -1.12
C LYS A 7 13.59 -3.33 -0.77
N GLY A 8 13.31 -3.76 0.42
CA GLY A 8 11.94 -3.89 0.84
C GLY A 8 11.32 -2.55 1.10
N ASP A 9 11.46 -1.61 0.16
CA ASP A 9 10.83 -0.33 0.36
C ASP A 9 9.34 -0.44 0.05
N LEU A 10 8.62 0.60 0.39
CA LEU A 10 7.16 0.59 0.31
C LEU A 10 6.67 0.33 -1.10
N ARG A 11 7.39 0.84 -2.08
CA ARG A 11 6.97 0.64 -3.47
C ARG A 11 6.96 -0.83 -3.86
N ASP A 12 8.02 -1.55 -3.49
CA ASP A 12 8.10 -2.97 -3.81
C ASP A 12 7.01 -3.76 -3.10
N LEU A 13 6.72 -3.41 -1.85
CA LEU A 13 5.68 -4.08 -1.11
C LEU A 13 4.31 -3.83 -1.73
N LEU A 14 4.08 -2.61 -2.18
CA LEU A 14 2.81 -2.27 -2.82
C LEU A 14 2.59 -3.08 -4.09
N GLU A 15 3.66 -3.36 -4.83
CA GLU A 15 3.53 -4.11 -6.07
C GLU A 15 3.00 -5.51 -5.83
N GLN A 16 3.12 -6.03 -4.64
CA GLN A 16 2.66 -7.37 -4.31
C GLN A 16 1.20 -7.39 -3.85
N LEU A 17 0.58 -6.23 -3.70
CA LEU A 17 -0.81 -6.16 -3.28
C LEU A 17 -1.75 -6.22 -4.49
N PRO A 18 -3.01 -6.63 -4.27
CA PRO A 18 -4.01 -6.55 -5.34
C PRO A 18 -4.14 -5.12 -5.86
N ASP A 19 -4.52 -4.99 -7.12
CA ASP A 19 -4.57 -3.70 -7.79
C ASP A 19 -5.38 -2.66 -7.01
N LEU A 20 -6.56 -3.05 -6.55
CA LEU A 20 -7.43 -2.09 -5.87
C LEU A 20 -6.82 -1.62 -4.56
N GLN A 21 -6.25 -2.55 -3.79
CA GLN A 21 -5.62 -2.16 -2.53
C GLN A 21 -4.44 -1.25 -2.77
N ARG A 22 -3.63 -1.58 -3.77
CA ARG A 22 -2.48 -0.77 -4.11
C ARG A 22 -2.91 0.62 -4.54
N LYS A 23 -3.92 0.71 -5.40
CA LYS A 23 -4.40 1.98 -5.90
C LYS A 23 -4.94 2.84 -4.75
N VAL A 24 -5.70 2.25 -3.86
CA VAL A 24 -6.26 2.98 -2.72
C VAL A 24 -5.14 3.53 -1.85
N LEU A 25 -4.14 2.73 -1.54
CA LEU A 25 -3.05 3.18 -0.70
C LEU A 25 -2.24 4.29 -1.36
N ARG A 26 -2.01 4.19 -2.65
CA ARG A 26 -1.29 5.24 -3.37
C ARG A 26 -2.02 6.57 -3.31
N MET A 27 -3.33 6.52 -3.51
CA MET A 27 -4.14 7.72 -3.48
C MET A 27 -4.27 8.27 -2.07
N ARG A 28 -4.42 7.39 -1.11
CA ARG A 28 -4.64 7.79 0.27
C ARG A 28 -3.44 8.50 0.85
N TYR A 29 -2.25 8.07 0.48
CA TYR A 29 -1.02 8.61 1.06
C TYR A 29 -0.21 9.44 0.09
N GLY A 30 -0.71 9.64 -1.12
CA GLY A 30 -0.04 10.51 -2.08
C GLY A 30 1.33 10.04 -2.52
N MET A 31 1.49 8.76 -2.73
CA MET A 31 2.82 8.17 -2.97
C MET A 31 3.42 8.53 -4.31
N ASN A 32 2.62 9.02 -5.25
CA ASN A 32 3.12 9.38 -6.57
C ASN A 32 3.41 10.87 -6.66
N GLY A 33 3.66 11.52 -5.54
CA GLY A 33 3.88 12.95 -5.54
C GLY A 33 2.61 13.77 -5.58
N GLU A 34 1.47 13.10 -5.50
CA GLU A 34 0.19 13.77 -5.47
C GLU A 34 -0.24 14.01 -4.03
N ASP A 35 -1.19 14.92 -3.85
CA ASP A 35 -1.71 15.19 -2.53
C ASP A 35 -2.49 13.99 -2.00
N PRO A 36 -2.38 13.70 -0.70
CA PRO A 36 -3.19 12.64 -0.11
C PRO A 36 -4.68 12.93 -0.29
N MET A 37 -5.46 11.89 -0.54
CA MET A 37 -6.87 12.02 -0.79
C MET A 37 -7.68 11.44 0.35
N SER A 38 -8.90 11.96 0.51
CA SER A 38 -9.82 11.42 1.49
C SER A 38 -10.43 10.13 0.96
N LEU A 39 -11.00 9.34 1.88
CA LEU A 39 -11.65 8.09 1.49
C LEU A 39 -12.79 8.36 0.53
N THR A 40 -13.55 9.41 0.79
CA THR A 40 -14.68 9.78 -0.08
C THR A 40 -14.17 10.15 -1.48
N GLY A 41 -13.09 10.90 -1.55
CA GLY A 41 -12.53 11.30 -2.83
C GLY A 41 -12.05 10.10 -3.63
N ILE A 42 -11.38 9.17 -2.97
CA ILE A 42 -10.92 7.96 -3.63
C ILE A 42 -12.10 7.14 -4.15
N GLY A 43 -13.14 7.01 -3.33
CA GLY A 43 -14.31 6.27 -3.73
C GLY A 43 -14.96 6.83 -4.97
N ARG A 44 -14.98 8.15 -5.10
CA ARG A 44 -15.54 8.80 -6.27
C ARG A 44 -14.74 8.48 -7.53
N ILE A 45 -13.43 8.46 -7.41
CA ILE A 45 -12.57 8.21 -8.56
C ILE A 45 -12.67 6.76 -9.00
N ILE A 46 -12.65 5.84 -8.04
CA ILE A 46 -12.68 4.41 -8.35
C ILE A 46 -14.10 3.93 -8.63
N GLY A 47 -15.09 4.62 -8.09
CA GLY A 47 -16.49 4.25 -8.30
C GLY A 47 -17.02 3.26 -7.28
N ILE A 48 -16.53 3.35 -6.05
CA ILE A 48 -17.00 2.49 -4.97
C ILE A 48 -17.33 3.34 -3.76
N SER A 49 -17.97 2.72 -2.76
CA SER A 49 -18.38 3.45 -1.58
C SER A 49 -17.20 3.76 -0.69
N ARG A 50 -17.38 4.76 0.18
CA ARG A 50 -16.37 5.14 1.14
C ARG A 50 -16.01 3.97 2.06
N ASP A 51 -17.01 3.23 2.49
CA ASP A 51 -16.78 2.09 3.37
C ASP A 51 -15.93 1.03 2.67
N ARG A 52 -16.17 0.83 1.38
CA ARG A 52 -15.39 -0.10 0.60
C ARG A 52 -13.94 0.34 0.51
N VAL A 53 -13.72 1.65 0.29
CA VAL A 53 -12.37 2.20 0.26
C VAL A 53 -11.67 1.97 1.59
N ARG A 54 -12.39 2.23 2.68
CA ARG A 54 -11.83 2.05 4.02
C ARG A 54 -11.41 0.59 4.25
N ASN A 55 -12.26 -0.35 3.82
CA ASN A 55 -11.91 -1.75 3.94
C ASN A 55 -10.69 -2.11 3.11
N LEU A 56 -10.61 -1.58 1.90
CA LEU A 56 -9.45 -1.83 1.05
C LEU A 56 -8.18 -1.26 1.66
N GLU A 57 -8.28 -0.08 2.25
CA GLU A 57 -7.14 0.52 2.92
C GLU A 57 -6.68 -0.35 4.08
N ARG A 58 -7.62 -0.78 4.91
CA ARG A 58 -7.29 -1.61 6.06
C ARG A 58 -6.65 -2.93 5.62
N ASP A 59 -7.24 -3.58 4.61
CA ASP A 59 -6.70 -4.83 4.11
C ASP A 59 -5.33 -4.63 3.48
N GLY A 60 -5.17 -3.52 2.76
CA GLY A 60 -3.88 -3.21 2.17
C GLY A 60 -2.80 -2.98 3.20
N LEU A 61 -3.13 -2.24 4.26
CA LEU A 61 -2.16 -2.00 5.32
C LEU A 61 -1.80 -3.29 6.03
N ALA A 62 -2.78 -4.16 6.26
CA ALA A 62 -2.50 -5.46 6.86
C ALA A 62 -1.59 -6.28 5.97
N GLY A 63 -1.83 -6.22 4.67
CA GLY A 63 -0.96 -6.92 3.71
C GLY A 63 0.45 -6.38 3.72
N LEU A 64 0.59 -5.06 3.76
CA LEU A 64 1.90 -4.45 3.83
C LEU A 64 2.65 -4.85 5.08
N ARG A 65 1.94 -4.87 6.21
CA ARG A 65 2.57 -5.26 7.46
C ARG A 65 3.07 -6.70 7.38
N ARG A 66 2.26 -7.59 6.81
CA ARG A 66 2.64 -8.99 6.67
C ARG A 66 3.87 -9.13 5.77
N LEU A 67 3.88 -8.43 4.65
CA LEU A 67 5.00 -8.48 3.74
C LEU A 67 6.25 -7.86 4.37
N SER A 68 6.08 -6.81 5.14
CA SER A 68 7.19 -6.18 5.84
C SER A 68 7.83 -7.14 6.81
N HIS A 69 7.04 -7.91 7.54
CA HIS A 69 7.56 -8.90 8.46
C HIS A 69 8.36 -9.98 7.72
N GLN A 70 7.84 -10.41 6.57
CA GLN A 70 8.56 -11.39 5.77
C GLN A 70 9.89 -10.85 5.30
N VAL A 71 9.90 -9.59 4.87
CA VAL A 71 11.12 -8.96 4.43
C VAL A 71 12.12 -8.85 5.57
N GLU A 72 11.67 -8.47 6.74
CA GLU A 72 12.55 -8.36 7.89
C GLU A 72 13.17 -9.70 8.24
N ALA A 73 12.37 -10.74 8.27
CA ALA A 73 12.88 -12.07 8.56
C ALA A 73 13.85 -12.53 7.48
N TYR A 74 13.55 -12.19 6.25
CA TYR A 74 14.37 -12.58 5.12
C TYR A 74 15.65 -11.79 5.06
N VAL A 75 15.58 -10.55 5.48
CA VAL A 75 16.66 -9.59 5.36
C VAL A 75 17.41 -9.45 6.68
N ALA A 76 17.19 -10.33 7.61
CA ALA A 76 17.93 -10.29 8.86
C ALA A 76 19.39 -10.51 8.59
N CYS A 77 19.91 -9.81 7.66
CA CYS A 77 21.27 -9.89 7.23
C CYS A 77 22.09 -8.74 7.80
#